data_dd692c424b691d225b20dcc04c7c1d4e
#
_entry.id   dd692c424b691d225b20dcc04c7c1d4e
#
_cell.length_a   1.000
_cell.length_b   1.000
_cell.length_c   1.000
_cell.angle_alpha   90.00
_cell.angle_beta   90.00
_cell.angle_gamma   90.00
#
_symmetry.space_group_name_H-M   'P 1'
#
loop_
_entity.id
_entity.type
_entity.pdbx_description
1 polymer ?
#
loop_
_entity_poly.entity_id
_entity_poly.type
_entity_poly.pdbx_seq_one_letter_code
_entity_poly.pdbx_strand_id
1 'polypeptide(L)'
;MKQTQRHENKQKSLLRTAALTALTAAVCTALLPLCGCLNPVSLDNYGYVVTVGADIGQKEKYEVILELQRESSNASDENEGGAIVLSVEAENLFDAIDKISYGVPYELSFTRTHIFVFGEELARKGMIPDFLGLSFDTLRIRTSAMVQVTHCSVREYLGGLSANNNANLSTLQDDIINDARKTGRVAVINAARCFEACGGGRFDPVLPMGFYDPKVVTDTKQKNTATEGENPLADAEKGARLGGMQGLTMCAALFDGWVMKGWLNADDTQFMNIGKGDFESGTIMYDYGEPDGAECAALIAKLEKKRISVNVDGVPSAKAEYEISLTVGQDKSGRIGREWRSGMQQKLERYFETELARVFKLCRDCGCDAMGFGRYASKKFGSVESWENLNWKSIYPELDAEFIVKLTLDDEYIAETRQ
;
A
#
# COMPACT_ATOMS: atom_id res chain seq x y z
N MET A 1 -60.17 -49.34 -47.45
CA MET A 1 -60.25 -48.19 -46.51
C MET A 1 -59.09 -48.07 -45.49
N LYS A 2 -58.53 -49.13 -44.94
CA LYS A 2 -57.41 -49.00 -43.92
C LYS A 2 -56.02 -48.54 -44.48
N GLN A 3 -55.72 -48.80 -45.79
CA GLN A 3 -54.44 -48.38 -46.36
C GLN A 3 -54.38 -46.91 -46.73
N THR A 4 -55.48 -46.31 -47.14
CA THR A 4 -55.56 -44.86 -47.50
C THR A 4 -55.39 -43.97 -46.26
N GLN A 5 -55.99 -44.34 -45.13
CA GLN A 5 -55.82 -43.62 -43.85
C GLN A 5 -54.38 -43.68 -43.30
N ARG A 6 -53.64 -44.74 -43.54
CA ARG A 6 -52.28 -44.92 -43.14
C ARG A 6 -51.31 -44.03 -43.96
N HIS A 7 -51.62 -43.82 -45.24
CA HIS A 7 -50.85 -42.89 -46.10
C HIS A 7 -51.09 -41.41 -45.71
N GLU A 8 -52.31 -41.02 -45.45
CA GLU A 8 -52.64 -39.65 -45.03
C GLU A 8 -52.03 -39.30 -43.70
N ASN A 9 -52.01 -40.18 -42.71
CA ASN A 9 -51.38 -39.95 -41.39
C ASN A 9 -49.87 -39.88 -41.51
N LYS A 10 -49.24 -40.62 -42.40
CA LYS A 10 -47.80 -40.56 -42.65
C LYS A 10 -47.41 -39.24 -43.36
N GLN A 11 -48.25 -38.77 -44.27
CA GLN A 11 -48.04 -37.50 -44.96
C GLN A 11 -48.26 -36.31 -44.08
N LYS A 12 -49.25 -36.35 -43.15
CA LYS A 12 -49.44 -35.31 -42.10
C LYS A 12 -48.33 -35.30 -41.06
N SER A 13 -47.76 -36.43 -40.70
CA SER A 13 -46.58 -36.52 -39.80
C SER A 13 -45.33 -35.96 -40.46
N LEU A 14 -45.09 -36.24 -41.72
CA LEU A 14 -43.94 -35.69 -42.50
C LEU A 14 -44.04 -34.16 -42.66
N LEU A 15 -45.25 -33.67 -42.94
CA LEU A 15 -45.48 -32.21 -43.03
C LEU A 15 -45.29 -31.50 -41.67
N ARG A 16 -45.68 -32.11 -40.54
CA ARG A 16 -45.45 -31.58 -39.21
C ARG A 16 -43.99 -31.56 -38.85
N THR A 17 -43.23 -32.62 -39.14
CA THR A 17 -41.78 -32.64 -38.90
C THR A 17 -41.05 -31.63 -39.80
N ALA A 18 -41.40 -31.49 -41.05
CA ALA A 18 -40.83 -30.49 -41.95
C ALA A 18 -41.13 -29.04 -41.51
N ALA A 19 -42.35 -28.79 -41.00
CA ALA A 19 -42.70 -27.47 -40.45
C ALA A 19 -41.95 -27.16 -39.15
N LEU A 20 -41.75 -28.18 -38.29
CA LEU A 20 -40.98 -28.01 -37.05
C LEU A 20 -39.50 -27.74 -37.34
N THR A 21 -38.90 -28.44 -38.27
CA THR A 21 -37.50 -28.22 -38.70
C THR A 21 -37.30 -26.85 -39.36
N ALA A 22 -38.26 -26.41 -40.17
CA ALA A 22 -38.23 -25.08 -40.77
C ALA A 22 -38.37 -23.97 -39.71
N LEU A 23 -39.22 -24.17 -38.70
CA LEU A 23 -39.39 -23.23 -37.58
C LEU A 23 -38.14 -23.17 -36.73
N THR A 24 -37.53 -24.31 -36.38
CA THR A 24 -36.27 -24.33 -35.63
C THR A 24 -35.11 -23.69 -36.39
N ALA A 25 -35.00 -23.94 -37.69
CA ALA A 25 -34.02 -23.30 -38.56
C ALA A 25 -34.22 -21.77 -38.62
N ALA A 26 -35.48 -21.31 -38.75
CA ALA A 26 -35.81 -19.87 -38.73
C ALA A 26 -35.49 -19.21 -37.39
N VAL A 27 -35.75 -19.86 -36.26
CA VAL A 27 -35.40 -19.36 -34.91
C VAL A 27 -33.89 -19.32 -34.74
N CYS A 28 -33.15 -20.34 -35.13
CA CYS A 28 -31.69 -20.34 -35.07
C CYS A 28 -31.08 -19.23 -35.94
N THR A 29 -31.63 -18.99 -37.14
CA THR A 29 -31.15 -17.93 -38.05
C THR A 29 -31.48 -16.51 -37.48
N ALA A 30 -32.60 -16.35 -36.80
CA ALA A 30 -32.97 -15.11 -36.15
C ALA A 30 -32.16 -14.80 -34.92
N LEU A 31 -31.57 -15.81 -34.26
CA LEU A 31 -30.69 -15.67 -33.10
C LEU A 31 -29.22 -15.35 -33.48
N LEU A 32 -28.79 -15.65 -34.70
CA LEU A 32 -27.43 -15.39 -35.16
C LEU A 32 -27.00 -13.91 -35.09
N PRO A 33 -27.82 -12.92 -35.45
CA PRO A 33 -27.45 -11.52 -35.33
C PRO A 33 -27.41 -11.01 -33.90
N LEU A 34 -27.99 -11.71 -32.91
CA LEU A 34 -27.89 -11.34 -31.49
C LEU A 34 -26.54 -11.72 -30.86
N CYS A 35 -25.73 -12.57 -31.48
CA CYS A 35 -24.40 -12.96 -31.02
C CYS A 35 -23.28 -12.07 -31.60
N GLY A 36 -23.62 -11.01 -32.36
CA GLY A 36 -22.65 -10.06 -32.88
C GLY A 36 -22.16 -9.15 -31.79
N CYS A 37 -20.92 -9.37 -31.29
CA CYS A 37 -20.18 -8.33 -30.58
C CYS A 37 -19.99 -7.14 -31.52
N LEU A 38 -20.83 -6.12 -31.36
CA LEU A 38 -20.73 -4.85 -32.05
C LEU A 38 -19.48 -4.15 -31.56
N ASN A 39 -18.47 -4.01 -32.39
CA ASN A 39 -17.15 -3.45 -32.25
C ASN A 39 -16.18 -4.29 -31.39
N PRO A 40 -15.37 -5.18 -31.98
CA PRO A 40 -14.15 -5.61 -31.37
C PRO A 40 -13.18 -4.42 -31.38
N VAL A 41 -13.13 -3.67 -30.29
CA VAL A 41 -12.06 -2.69 -30.10
C VAL A 41 -10.79 -3.51 -29.89
N SER A 42 -9.81 -3.37 -30.79
CA SER A 42 -8.52 -4.04 -30.63
C SER A 42 -7.86 -3.54 -29.36
N LEU A 43 -7.37 -4.46 -28.52
CA LEU A 43 -6.62 -4.14 -27.30
C LEU A 43 -5.36 -3.28 -27.60
N ASP A 44 -4.83 -3.41 -28.82
CA ASP A 44 -3.66 -2.66 -29.30
C ASP A 44 -3.91 -1.15 -29.44
N ASN A 45 -5.16 -0.70 -29.42
CA ASN A 45 -5.53 0.71 -29.52
C ASN A 45 -5.50 1.43 -28.17
N TYR A 46 -5.25 0.72 -27.07
CA TYR A 46 -5.22 1.32 -25.73
C TYR A 46 -3.80 1.46 -25.20
N GLY A 47 -3.52 2.62 -24.58
CA GLY A 47 -2.43 2.82 -23.65
C GLY A 47 -2.96 2.66 -22.22
N TYR A 48 -2.59 1.57 -21.55
CA TYR A 48 -3.06 1.31 -20.19
C TYR A 48 -2.26 2.13 -19.20
N VAL A 49 -2.93 3.08 -18.55
CA VAL A 49 -2.35 3.84 -17.44
C VAL A 49 -2.31 2.92 -16.21
N VAL A 50 -1.12 2.66 -15.71
CA VAL A 50 -0.87 1.79 -14.54
C VAL A 50 -0.60 2.58 -13.27
N THR A 51 0.04 3.76 -13.42
CA THR A 51 0.29 4.71 -12.33
C THR A 51 -0.22 6.09 -12.71
N VAL A 52 -0.90 6.75 -11.78
CA VAL A 52 -1.25 8.17 -11.83
C VAL A 52 -0.44 8.89 -10.77
N GLY A 53 0.45 9.78 -11.21
CA GLY A 53 1.28 10.58 -10.33
C GLY A 53 0.92 12.06 -10.40
N ALA A 54 1.18 12.80 -9.32
CA ALA A 54 1.04 14.24 -9.32
C ALA A 54 2.01 14.94 -8.36
N ASP A 55 2.58 16.02 -8.86
CA ASP A 55 3.35 17.00 -8.10
C ASP A 55 2.72 18.40 -8.23
N ILE A 56 3.25 19.34 -7.47
CA ILE A 56 2.93 20.77 -7.67
C ILE A 56 3.58 21.23 -8.98
N GLY A 57 2.80 21.83 -9.86
CA GLY A 57 3.27 22.39 -11.10
C GLY A 57 4.04 23.69 -10.90
N GLN A 58 4.85 24.07 -11.90
CA GLN A 58 5.61 25.32 -11.89
C GLN A 58 4.85 26.48 -12.56
N LYS A 59 4.09 26.18 -13.60
CA LYS A 59 3.30 27.17 -14.38
C LYS A 59 1.81 26.99 -14.18
N GLU A 60 1.37 25.75 -14.05
CA GLU A 60 -0.01 25.36 -13.78
C GLU A 60 -0.12 24.72 -12.39
N LYS A 61 -1.33 24.41 -11.95
CA LYS A 61 -1.58 23.95 -10.58
C LYS A 61 -0.85 22.64 -10.25
N TYR A 62 -0.77 21.73 -11.22
CA TYR A 62 -0.16 20.41 -11.05
C TYR A 62 0.82 20.09 -12.17
N GLU A 63 1.84 19.29 -11.86
CA GLU A 63 2.49 18.42 -12.80
C GLU A 63 1.89 17.02 -12.67
N VAL A 64 1.19 16.54 -13.70
CA VAL A 64 0.57 15.22 -13.73
C VAL A 64 1.46 14.28 -14.51
N ILE A 65 1.73 13.12 -13.91
CA ILE A 65 2.61 12.10 -14.46
C ILE A 65 1.79 10.82 -14.67
N LEU A 66 1.79 10.28 -15.88
CA LEU A 66 1.16 9.01 -16.22
C LEU A 66 2.22 7.99 -16.62
N GLU A 67 2.20 6.86 -15.96
CA GLU A 67 2.96 5.68 -16.39
C GLU A 67 2.03 4.78 -17.19
N LEU A 68 2.44 4.48 -18.43
CA LEU A 68 1.69 3.66 -19.35
C LEU A 68 2.43 2.35 -19.62
N GLN A 69 1.64 1.28 -19.65
CA GLN A 69 2.07 -0.02 -20.12
C GLN A 69 1.46 -0.28 -21.50
N ARG A 70 2.30 -0.66 -22.46
CA ARG A 70 1.87 -1.16 -23.77
C ARG A 70 1.91 -2.69 -23.74
N GLU A 71 0.85 -3.32 -24.22
CA GLU A 71 0.91 -4.75 -24.51
C GLU A 71 1.61 -4.92 -25.86
N SER A 72 2.72 -5.65 -25.88
CA SER A 72 3.35 -6.07 -27.14
C SER A 72 2.47 -7.14 -27.79
N SER A 73 2.03 -6.88 -29.03
CA SER A 73 1.27 -7.84 -29.84
C SER A 73 2.13 -9.02 -30.34
N ASN A 74 3.45 -8.93 -30.22
CA ASN A 74 4.38 -9.96 -30.67
C ASN A 74 5.22 -10.48 -29.49
N ALA A 75 4.97 -11.70 -29.07
CA ALA A 75 5.74 -12.40 -28.02
C ALA A 75 7.23 -12.63 -28.36
N SER A 76 7.73 -12.11 -29.51
CA SER A 76 9.12 -12.26 -29.98
C SER A 76 9.99 -11.02 -29.76
N ASP A 77 9.41 -9.85 -29.42
CA ASP A 77 10.18 -8.62 -29.19
C ASP A 77 10.23 -8.32 -27.69
N GLU A 78 11.21 -8.88 -27.00
CA GLU A 78 11.48 -8.65 -25.57
C GLU A 78 11.75 -7.15 -25.22
N ASN A 79 11.95 -6.29 -26.23
CA ASN A 79 12.26 -4.86 -26.07
C ASN A 79 11.06 -3.91 -26.26
N GLU A 80 9.86 -4.36 -26.62
CA GLU A 80 8.72 -3.47 -26.90
C GLU A 80 7.73 -3.30 -25.73
N GLY A 81 7.88 -4.05 -24.63
CA GLY A 81 6.99 -4.02 -23.46
C GLY A 81 7.36 -3.01 -22.36
N GLY A 82 8.15 -2.00 -22.67
CA GLY A 82 8.62 -1.03 -21.66
C GLY A 82 7.52 -0.09 -21.14
N ALA A 83 7.64 0.31 -19.87
CA ALA A 83 6.83 1.37 -19.30
C ALA A 83 7.22 2.73 -19.92
N ILE A 84 6.23 3.54 -20.26
CA ILE A 84 6.42 4.90 -20.75
C ILE A 84 5.92 5.87 -19.68
N VAL A 85 6.79 6.76 -19.22
CA VAL A 85 6.43 7.81 -18.27
C VAL A 85 6.22 9.11 -19.03
N LEU A 86 5.00 9.62 -19.00
CA LEU A 86 4.60 10.89 -19.61
C LEU A 86 4.27 11.89 -18.51
N SER A 87 4.58 13.15 -18.73
CA SER A 87 4.21 14.20 -17.79
C SER A 87 3.80 15.47 -18.50
N VAL A 88 2.88 16.19 -17.88
CA VAL A 88 2.39 17.48 -18.36
C VAL A 88 1.97 18.36 -17.19
N GLU A 89 2.17 19.66 -17.29
CA GLU A 89 1.53 20.60 -16.38
C GLU A 89 0.06 20.83 -16.74
N ALA A 90 -0.82 20.87 -15.74
CA ALA A 90 -2.25 20.93 -15.93
C ALA A 90 -2.97 21.54 -14.72
N GLU A 91 -4.17 22.09 -14.94
CA GLU A 91 -5.03 22.60 -13.88
C GLU A 91 -5.70 21.48 -13.05
N ASN A 92 -5.89 20.31 -13.66
CA ASN A 92 -6.46 19.12 -13.03
C ASN A 92 -6.13 17.85 -13.84
N LEU A 93 -6.53 16.69 -13.31
CA LEU A 93 -6.26 15.40 -13.96
C LEU A 93 -6.88 15.28 -15.36
N PHE A 94 -8.09 15.81 -15.58
CA PHE A 94 -8.77 15.70 -16.87
C PHE A 94 -8.13 16.60 -17.95
N ASP A 95 -7.68 17.80 -17.57
CA ASP A 95 -6.89 18.67 -18.43
C ASP A 95 -5.56 18.01 -18.82
N ALA A 96 -4.93 17.31 -17.86
CA ALA A 96 -3.72 16.54 -18.15
C ALA A 96 -3.97 15.38 -19.14
N ILE A 97 -5.06 14.64 -18.96
CA ILE A 97 -5.46 13.54 -19.86
C ILE A 97 -5.69 14.08 -21.26
N ASP A 98 -6.41 15.20 -21.40
CA ASP A 98 -6.67 15.84 -22.69
C ASP A 98 -5.36 16.25 -23.36
N LYS A 99 -4.48 16.97 -22.66
CA LYS A 99 -3.16 17.39 -23.18
C LYS A 99 -2.27 16.21 -23.59
N ILE A 100 -2.23 15.14 -22.81
CA ILE A 100 -1.42 13.95 -23.13
C ILE A 100 -2.00 13.21 -24.34
N SER A 101 -3.31 13.16 -24.48
CA SER A 101 -3.99 12.49 -25.60
C SER A 101 -3.64 13.09 -26.97
N TYR A 102 -3.24 14.36 -27.04
CA TYR A 102 -2.73 14.95 -28.28
C TYR A 102 -1.33 14.46 -28.69
N GLY A 103 -0.57 13.90 -27.73
CA GLY A 103 0.80 13.46 -27.94
C GLY A 103 0.96 11.95 -28.14
N VAL A 104 -0.12 11.16 -27.97
CA VAL A 104 -0.06 9.70 -28.06
C VAL A 104 -1.02 9.16 -29.12
N PRO A 105 -0.66 8.10 -29.86
CA PRO A 105 -1.50 7.57 -30.97
C PRO A 105 -2.56 6.56 -30.51
N TYR A 106 -2.87 6.46 -29.22
CA TYR A 106 -3.79 5.49 -28.63
C TYR A 106 -4.69 6.14 -27.60
N GLU A 107 -5.83 5.52 -27.32
CA GLU A 107 -6.76 5.95 -26.28
C GLU A 107 -6.22 5.57 -24.88
N LEU A 108 -6.24 6.51 -23.93
CA LEU A 108 -5.79 6.26 -22.56
C LEU A 108 -6.87 5.47 -21.79
N SER A 109 -6.52 4.33 -21.24
CA SER A 109 -7.37 3.52 -20.38
C SER A 109 -6.84 3.44 -18.97
N PHE A 110 -7.65 3.83 -17.99
CA PHE A 110 -7.30 3.83 -16.57
C PHE A 110 -7.80 2.58 -15.82
N THR A 111 -8.37 1.62 -16.51
CA THR A 111 -8.93 0.40 -15.89
C THR A 111 -7.88 -0.48 -15.23
N ARG A 112 -6.62 -0.27 -15.57
CA ARG A 112 -5.46 -0.99 -15.01
C ARG A 112 -4.65 -0.14 -14.02
N THR A 113 -5.13 1.03 -13.63
CA THR A 113 -4.44 1.84 -12.63
C THR A 113 -4.41 1.12 -11.28
N HIS A 114 -3.20 0.86 -10.78
CA HIS A 114 -2.95 0.12 -9.54
C HIS A 114 -2.51 1.04 -8.41
N ILE A 115 -1.88 2.18 -8.73
CA ILE A 115 -1.29 3.05 -7.73
C ILE A 115 -1.42 4.52 -8.11
N PHE A 116 -1.67 5.34 -7.09
CA PHE A 116 -1.52 6.79 -7.11
C PHE A 116 -0.25 7.17 -6.36
N VAL A 117 0.57 8.04 -6.96
CA VAL A 117 1.83 8.50 -6.39
C VAL A 117 1.82 10.02 -6.30
N PHE A 118 1.96 10.56 -5.11
CA PHE A 118 1.89 12.01 -4.87
C PHE A 118 3.22 12.51 -4.30
N GLY A 119 3.67 13.65 -4.78
CA GLY A 119 4.83 14.32 -4.21
C GLY A 119 4.55 14.85 -2.81
N GLU A 120 5.59 14.88 -1.95
CA GLU A 120 5.48 15.31 -0.56
C GLU A 120 4.89 16.73 -0.43
N GLU A 121 5.28 17.66 -1.29
CA GLU A 121 4.78 19.03 -1.23
C GLU A 121 3.27 19.10 -1.49
N LEU A 122 2.78 18.33 -2.47
CA LEU A 122 1.35 18.21 -2.78
C LEU A 122 0.58 17.59 -1.60
N ALA A 123 1.13 16.54 -1.00
CA ALA A 123 0.55 15.87 0.16
C ALA A 123 0.49 16.80 1.39
N ARG A 124 1.52 17.61 1.62
CA ARG A 124 1.55 18.61 2.70
C ARG A 124 0.54 19.73 2.51
N LYS A 125 0.20 20.07 1.28
CA LYS A 125 -0.85 21.04 0.95
C LYS A 125 -2.27 20.45 1.01
N GLY A 126 -2.43 19.14 1.24
CA GLY A 126 -3.72 18.46 1.34
C GLY A 126 -4.46 18.34 0.01
N MET A 127 -3.74 18.29 -1.12
CA MET A 127 -4.31 18.32 -2.47
C MET A 127 -4.54 16.91 -3.07
N ILE A 128 -4.28 15.84 -2.34
CA ILE A 128 -4.53 14.44 -2.77
C ILE A 128 -6.00 14.20 -3.19
N PRO A 129 -7.03 14.74 -2.49
CA PRO A 129 -8.43 14.52 -2.87
C PRO A 129 -8.79 14.98 -4.28
N ASP A 130 -8.08 15.97 -4.82
CA ASP A 130 -8.33 16.50 -6.16
C ASP A 130 -8.13 15.45 -7.26
N PHE A 131 -7.35 14.39 -6.94
CA PHE A 131 -7.09 13.27 -7.85
C PHE A 131 -7.94 12.03 -7.54
N LEU A 132 -8.22 11.75 -6.26
CA LEU A 132 -8.88 10.51 -5.90
C LEU A 132 -10.38 10.51 -6.15
N GLY A 133 -11.08 11.62 -5.82
CA GLY A 133 -12.54 11.64 -5.76
C GLY A 133 -13.23 11.32 -7.09
N LEU A 134 -12.93 12.09 -8.14
CA LEU A 134 -13.57 11.95 -9.46
C LEU A 134 -13.00 10.81 -10.30
N SER A 135 -11.80 10.31 -9.98
CA SER A 135 -11.11 9.32 -10.78
C SER A 135 -11.83 7.95 -10.78
N PHE A 136 -12.50 7.60 -9.68
CA PHE A 136 -13.14 6.29 -9.57
C PHE A 136 -14.37 6.14 -10.45
N ASP A 137 -15.23 7.14 -10.46
CA ASP A 137 -16.48 7.07 -11.24
C ASP A 137 -16.24 7.34 -12.72
N THR A 138 -15.44 8.37 -13.04
CA THR A 138 -15.25 8.82 -14.42
C THR A 138 -14.23 7.99 -15.18
N LEU A 139 -13.09 7.70 -14.56
CA LEU A 139 -11.99 6.95 -15.18
C LEU A 139 -12.07 5.45 -14.91
N ARG A 140 -13.01 4.99 -14.09
CA ARG A 140 -13.22 3.59 -13.69
C ARG A 140 -12.00 2.98 -13.01
N ILE A 141 -11.22 3.79 -12.30
CA ILE A 141 -10.12 3.32 -11.48
C ILE A 141 -10.69 2.55 -10.28
N ARG A 142 -10.04 1.46 -9.93
CA ARG A 142 -10.47 0.64 -8.79
C ARG A 142 -10.17 1.34 -7.47
N THR A 143 -11.10 1.34 -6.53
CA THR A 143 -10.88 1.87 -5.18
C THR A 143 -9.85 1.08 -4.36
N SER A 144 -9.48 -0.10 -4.83
CA SER A 144 -8.37 -0.91 -4.29
C SER A 144 -6.99 -0.41 -4.74
N ALA A 145 -6.91 0.58 -5.65
CA ALA A 145 -5.65 1.18 -6.06
C ALA A 145 -4.90 1.72 -4.83
N MET A 146 -3.60 1.45 -4.78
CA MET A 146 -2.71 1.90 -3.69
C MET A 146 -2.53 3.42 -3.74
N VAL A 147 -2.23 4.01 -2.61
CA VAL A 147 -1.88 5.44 -2.52
C VAL A 147 -0.53 5.55 -1.83
N GLN A 148 0.39 6.28 -2.44
CA GLN A 148 1.77 6.45 -1.99
C GLN A 148 2.18 7.92 -2.05
N VAL A 149 3.11 8.32 -1.18
CA VAL A 149 3.80 9.62 -1.25
C VAL A 149 5.26 9.39 -1.61
N THR A 150 5.88 10.35 -2.33
CA THR A 150 7.32 10.34 -2.61
C THR A 150 8.00 11.55 -1.99
N HIS A 151 9.19 11.34 -1.43
CA HIS A 151 10.01 12.44 -0.89
C HIS A 151 10.66 13.29 -2.00
N CYS A 152 11.04 12.67 -3.12
CA CYS A 152 11.50 13.34 -4.34
C CYS A 152 10.34 13.64 -5.28
N SER A 153 10.61 14.26 -6.44
CA SER A 153 9.55 14.43 -7.44
C SER A 153 9.05 13.08 -7.95
N VAL A 154 7.75 13.01 -8.25
CA VAL A 154 7.13 11.78 -8.78
C VAL A 154 7.78 11.35 -10.09
N ARG A 155 8.17 12.33 -10.92
CA ARG A 155 8.87 12.07 -12.19
C ARG A 155 10.23 11.39 -11.96
N GLU A 156 11.02 11.89 -11.01
CA GLU A 156 12.32 11.29 -10.66
C GLU A 156 12.15 9.90 -10.08
N TYR A 157 11.17 9.72 -9.19
CA TYR A 157 10.87 8.42 -8.58
C TYR A 157 10.49 7.37 -9.63
N LEU A 158 9.49 7.66 -10.46
CA LEU A 158 9.02 6.73 -11.50
C LEU A 158 10.06 6.52 -12.59
N GLY A 159 10.71 7.59 -13.04
CA GLY A 159 11.78 7.53 -14.05
C GLY A 159 12.99 6.71 -13.56
N GLY A 160 13.34 6.85 -12.29
CA GLY A 160 14.44 6.09 -11.68
C GLY A 160 14.13 4.61 -11.52
N LEU A 161 12.92 4.28 -11.10
CA LEU A 161 12.48 2.88 -11.05
C LEU A 161 12.43 2.25 -12.44
N SER A 162 11.97 2.98 -13.45
CA SER A 162 11.92 2.54 -14.85
C SER A 162 13.30 2.25 -15.43
N ALA A 163 14.26 3.11 -15.18
CA ALA A 163 15.62 2.98 -15.70
C ALA A 163 16.37 1.75 -15.16
N ASN A 164 16.04 1.31 -13.96
CA ASN A 164 16.74 0.20 -13.29
C ASN A 164 16.13 -1.18 -13.56
N ASN A 165 14.89 -1.23 -13.98
CA ASN A 165 14.18 -2.49 -14.17
C ASN A 165 13.52 -2.47 -15.56
N ASN A 166 13.97 -3.31 -16.46
CA ASN A 166 13.27 -3.62 -17.72
C ASN A 166 11.91 -4.33 -17.48
N ALA A 167 11.44 -4.41 -16.22
CA ALA A 167 10.22 -5.04 -15.83
C ALA A 167 9.08 -4.02 -15.69
N ASN A 168 7.84 -4.50 -15.75
CA ASN A 168 6.64 -3.71 -15.48
C ASN A 168 6.72 -3.05 -14.10
N LEU A 169 6.84 -1.74 -14.06
CA LEU A 169 6.96 -0.96 -12.82
C LEU A 169 5.73 -1.15 -11.90
N SER A 170 4.54 -1.27 -12.48
CA SER A 170 3.31 -1.47 -11.71
C SER A 170 3.36 -2.77 -10.91
N THR A 171 3.80 -3.87 -11.52
CA THR A 171 3.96 -5.16 -10.83
C THR A 171 5.06 -5.07 -9.77
N LEU A 172 6.17 -4.40 -10.12
CA LEU A 172 7.28 -4.21 -9.19
C LEU A 172 6.87 -3.40 -7.95
N GLN A 173 6.10 -2.33 -8.11
CA GLN A 173 5.62 -1.52 -6.99
C GLN A 173 4.66 -2.31 -6.10
N ASP A 174 3.73 -3.05 -6.69
CA ASP A 174 2.82 -3.94 -5.94
C ASP A 174 3.60 -5.01 -5.17
N ASP A 175 4.61 -5.61 -5.79
CA ASP A 175 5.44 -6.64 -5.16
C ASP A 175 6.29 -6.05 -4.03
N ILE A 176 6.92 -4.89 -4.25
CA ILE A 176 7.71 -4.18 -3.22
C ILE A 176 6.83 -3.85 -2.01
N ILE A 177 5.65 -3.29 -2.23
CA ILE A 177 4.74 -2.92 -1.15
C ILE A 177 4.23 -4.16 -0.42
N ASN A 178 3.88 -5.23 -1.14
CA ASN A 178 3.40 -6.46 -0.55
C ASN A 178 4.50 -7.19 0.25
N ASP A 179 5.72 -7.21 -0.24
CA ASP A 179 6.85 -7.82 0.47
C ASP A 179 7.30 -6.97 1.66
N ALA A 180 7.33 -5.66 1.50
CA ALA A 180 7.65 -4.74 2.59
C ALA A 180 6.59 -4.77 3.71
N ARG A 181 5.32 -5.05 3.38
CA ARG A 181 4.26 -5.30 4.35
C ARG A 181 4.58 -6.46 5.28
N LYS A 182 5.18 -7.54 4.76
CA LYS A 182 5.58 -8.71 5.57
C LYS A 182 6.61 -8.35 6.62
N THR A 183 7.50 -7.39 6.33
CA THR A 183 8.53 -6.91 7.27
C THR A 183 8.00 -5.89 8.28
N GLY A 184 6.82 -5.33 8.03
CA GLY A 184 6.23 -4.26 8.83
C GLY A 184 6.88 -2.88 8.66
N ARG A 185 7.89 -2.73 7.79
CA ARG A 185 8.66 -1.49 7.61
C ARG A 185 8.04 -0.51 6.62
N VAL A 186 6.88 -0.84 6.10
CA VAL A 186 6.10 -0.01 5.19
C VAL A 186 4.67 0.07 5.68
N ALA A 187 4.07 1.23 5.55
CA ALA A 187 2.61 1.37 5.67
C ALA A 187 1.96 0.95 4.35
N VAL A 188 0.78 0.33 4.41
CA VAL A 188 0.02 -0.06 3.22
C VAL A 188 -1.41 0.41 3.35
N ILE A 189 -1.85 1.20 2.36
CA ILE A 189 -3.20 1.72 2.31
C ILE A 189 -3.67 1.82 0.86
N ASN A 190 -4.95 1.56 0.62
CA ASN A 190 -5.59 1.82 -0.66
C ASN A 190 -6.52 3.03 -0.58
N ALA A 191 -7.00 3.49 -1.73
CA ALA A 191 -7.82 4.66 -1.83
C ALA A 191 -9.14 4.56 -1.03
N ALA A 192 -9.79 3.39 -1.02
CA ALA A 192 -11.00 3.18 -0.22
C ALA A 192 -10.74 3.42 1.29
N ARG A 193 -9.61 2.95 1.78
CA ARG A 193 -9.21 3.14 3.19
C ARG A 193 -8.78 4.57 3.49
N CYS A 194 -8.20 5.29 2.51
CA CYS A 194 -7.93 6.72 2.66
C CYS A 194 -9.23 7.51 2.85
N PHE A 195 -10.26 7.23 2.05
CA PHE A 195 -11.57 7.87 2.22
C PHE A 195 -12.24 7.51 3.55
N GLU A 196 -12.17 6.23 3.96
CA GLU A 196 -12.69 5.82 5.27
C GLU A 196 -11.99 6.57 6.41
N ALA A 197 -10.66 6.70 6.34
CA ALA A 197 -9.87 7.40 7.34
C ALA A 197 -10.24 8.88 7.43
N CYS A 198 -10.29 9.56 6.30
CA CYS A 198 -10.56 11.00 6.26
C CYS A 198 -12.03 11.35 6.48
N GLY A 199 -12.97 10.47 6.07
CA GLY A 199 -14.40 10.72 6.16
C GLY A 199 -15.01 10.34 7.51
N GLY A 200 -14.46 9.36 8.21
CA GLY A 200 -15.04 8.83 9.44
C GLY A 200 -14.43 9.36 10.74
N GLY A 201 -13.29 10.04 10.69
CA GLY A 201 -12.59 10.59 11.86
C GLY A 201 -12.22 9.56 12.95
N ARG A 202 -12.21 8.24 12.59
CA ARG A 202 -11.95 7.15 13.53
C ARG A 202 -10.48 6.73 13.58
N PHE A 203 -9.70 7.15 12.65
CA PHE A 203 -8.26 6.96 12.51
C PHE A 203 -7.76 7.85 11.38
N ASP A 204 -6.47 8.05 11.29
CA ASP A 204 -5.85 8.82 10.22
C ASP A 204 -5.19 7.91 9.18
N PRO A 205 -5.13 8.33 7.91
CA PRO A 205 -4.42 7.59 6.90
C PRO A 205 -2.92 7.64 7.15
N VAL A 206 -2.27 6.51 6.87
CA VAL A 206 -0.81 6.38 6.89
C VAL A 206 -0.41 5.76 5.57
N LEU A 207 0.36 6.50 4.78
CA LEU A 207 0.72 6.14 3.41
C LEU A 207 2.16 5.64 3.33
N PRO A 208 2.47 4.67 2.46
CA PRO A 208 3.85 4.31 2.15
C PRO A 208 4.59 5.51 1.56
N MET A 209 5.89 5.61 1.84
CA MET A 209 6.73 6.69 1.33
C MET A 209 7.82 6.13 0.41
N GLY A 210 7.93 6.71 -0.79
CA GLY A 210 8.93 6.39 -1.80
C GLY A 210 10.10 7.36 -1.75
N PHE A 211 11.30 6.82 -1.96
CA PHE A 211 12.55 7.57 -2.03
C PHE A 211 13.29 7.19 -3.30
N TYR A 212 13.97 8.14 -3.91
CA TYR A 212 14.87 7.91 -5.02
C TYR A 212 16.08 8.84 -4.90
N ASP A 213 17.29 8.28 -4.99
CA ASP A 213 18.51 9.04 -5.04
C ASP A 213 19.41 8.52 -6.18
N PRO A 214 19.60 9.32 -7.24
CA PRO A 214 20.45 8.95 -8.35
C PRO A 214 21.93 8.82 -7.96
N LYS A 215 22.36 9.38 -6.83
CA LYS A 215 23.74 9.33 -6.35
C LYS A 215 24.11 8.00 -5.69
N VAL A 216 23.12 7.26 -5.21
CA VAL A 216 23.36 5.95 -4.54
C VAL A 216 23.97 4.91 -5.50
N VAL A 217 23.79 5.07 -6.82
CA VAL A 217 24.33 4.15 -7.84
C VAL A 217 25.81 4.36 -8.15
N THR A 218 26.32 5.57 -7.94
CA THR A 218 27.70 5.91 -8.35
C THR A 218 28.74 5.61 -7.28
N ASP A 219 28.35 5.38 -6.03
CA ASP A 219 29.28 5.32 -4.90
C ASP A 219 29.45 3.94 -4.23
N THR A 220 29.46 2.86 -5.00
CA THR A 220 30.00 1.57 -4.49
C THR A 220 31.51 1.63 -4.16
N LYS A 221 32.17 2.77 -4.34
CA LYS A 221 33.61 2.94 -4.11
C LYS A 221 34.00 4.02 -3.09
N GLN A 222 33.09 4.82 -2.54
CA GLN A 222 33.48 5.82 -1.54
C GLN A 222 33.10 5.43 -0.11
N LYS A 223 34.13 5.40 0.72
CA LYS A 223 34.08 5.23 2.17
C LYS A 223 33.27 6.34 2.82
N ASN A 224 32.40 5.91 3.74
CA ASN A 224 31.64 6.72 4.67
C ASN A 224 32.43 7.90 5.27
N THR A 225 32.00 9.10 4.98
CA THR A 225 32.06 10.24 5.87
C THR A 225 30.71 10.93 5.77
N ALA A 226 29.75 10.46 6.57
CA ALA A 226 28.49 11.15 6.76
C ALA A 226 28.75 12.31 7.73
N THR A 227 28.58 13.52 7.24
CA THR A 227 28.44 14.72 8.07
C THR A 227 26.99 14.74 8.56
N GLU A 228 26.82 14.85 9.86
CA GLU A 228 25.53 15.00 10.53
C GLU A 228 24.77 16.22 9.99
N GLY A 229 23.70 15.97 9.30
CA GLY A 229 22.68 16.92 8.87
C GLY A 229 21.43 16.15 8.56
N GLU A 230 20.31 16.59 9.10
CA GLU A 230 18.96 16.01 9.02
C GLU A 230 18.55 15.65 7.56
N ASN A 231 19.10 14.59 7.01
CA ASN A 231 18.71 14.05 5.73
C ASN A 231 17.86 12.79 5.99
N PRO A 232 16.54 12.83 5.68
CA PRO A 232 15.66 11.66 5.82
C PRO A 232 16.18 10.44 5.09
N LEU A 233 16.86 10.63 3.97
CA LEU A 233 17.56 9.57 3.23
C LEU A 233 18.65 8.90 4.06
N ALA A 234 19.36 9.62 4.92
CA ALA A 234 20.41 9.02 5.75
C ALA A 234 19.85 8.03 6.79
N ASP A 235 18.63 8.25 7.28
CA ASP A 235 17.95 7.32 8.19
C ASP A 235 17.27 6.18 7.44
N ALA A 236 16.73 6.43 6.23
CA ALA A 236 16.32 5.38 5.32
C ALA A 236 17.53 4.55 4.82
N GLU A 237 18.67 5.20 4.55
CA GLU A 237 19.93 4.55 4.15
C GLU A 237 20.51 3.65 5.24
N LYS A 238 20.36 3.96 6.53
CA LYS A 238 20.77 3.05 7.61
C LYS A 238 20.03 1.72 7.57
N GLY A 239 18.78 1.73 7.07
CA GLY A 239 17.95 0.52 6.91
C GLY A 239 18.08 -0.20 5.56
N ALA A 240 18.60 0.45 4.52
CA ALA A 240 18.49 -0.03 3.14
C ALA A 240 19.77 0.11 2.31
N ARG A 241 20.93 -0.24 2.88
CA ARG A 241 22.12 -0.51 2.05
C ARG A 241 21.98 -1.86 1.32
N LEU A 242 20.94 -1.98 0.53
CA LEU A 242 20.80 -3.05 -0.45
C LEU A 242 21.45 -2.57 -1.74
N GLY A 243 22.64 -3.06 -2.01
CA GLY A 243 23.53 -2.60 -3.06
C GLY A 243 22.81 -2.33 -4.39
N GLY A 244 22.90 -1.10 -4.87
CA GLY A 244 22.53 -0.72 -6.22
C GLY A 244 21.05 -0.38 -6.46
N MET A 245 20.16 -0.37 -5.46
CA MET A 245 18.77 0.05 -5.64
C MET A 245 18.65 1.57 -5.57
N GLN A 246 18.24 2.21 -6.67
CA GLN A 246 18.05 3.65 -6.76
C GLN A 246 16.72 4.14 -6.21
N GLY A 247 15.71 3.28 -6.16
CA GLY A 247 14.38 3.58 -5.64
C GLY A 247 14.00 2.66 -4.51
N LEU A 248 13.38 3.20 -3.49
CA LEU A 248 13.00 2.50 -2.28
C LEU A 248 11.61 2.93 -1.84
N THR A 249 10.73 1.97 -1.56
CA THR A 249 9.47 2.22 -0.87
C THR A 249 9.54 1.64 0.52
N MET A 250 9.60 2.50 1.51
CA MET A 250 9.60 2.14 2.93
C MET A 250 9.03 3.30 3.74
N CYS A 251 9.00 3.17 5.06
CA CYS A 251 8.55 4.24 5.93
C CYS A 251 7.04 4.49 5.87
N ALA A 252 6.60 5.46 6.63
CA ALA A 252 5.19 5.82 6.73
C ALA A 252 5.01 7.34 6.78
N ALA A 253 4.33 7.90 5.80
CA ALA A 253 3.87 9.28 5.85
C ALA A 253 2.61 9.39 6.73
N LEU A 254 2.65 10.30 7.70
CA LEU A 254 1.61 10.55 8.69
C LEU A 254 0.71 11.70 8.25
N PHE A 255 -0.59 11.50 8.33
CA PHE A 255 -1.57 12.48 7.91
C PHE A 255 -2.53 12.86 9.05
N ASP A 256 -2.95 14.10 9.06
CA ASP A 256 -4.13 14.58 9.77
C ASP A 256 -5.20 14.88 8.72
N GLY A 257 -6.17 13.99 8.60
CA GLY A 257 -7.09 13.99 7.46
C GLY A 257 -6.34 13.84 6.13
N TRP A 258 -6.45 14.82 5.24
CA TRP A 258 -5.77 14.82 3.94
C TRP A 258 -4.43 15.55 3.91
N VAL A 259 -3.98 16.11 5.03
CA VAL A 259 -2.75 16.92 5.12
C VAL A 259 -1.62 16.12 5.74
N MET A 260 -0.55 15.90 4.99
CA MET A 260 0.65 15.27 5.52
C MET A 260 1.33 16.16 6.57
N LYS A 261 1.59 15.60 7.76
CA LYS A 261 2.20 16.30 8.90
C LYS A 261 3.65 15.90 9.15
N GLY A 262 4.01 14.67 8.83
CA GLY A 262 5.33 14.13 9.07
C GLY A 262 5.48 12.74 8.47
N TRP A 263 6.52 12.04 8.85
CA TRP A 263 6.76 10.67 8.44
C TRP A 263 7.57 9.92 9.52
N LEU A 264 7.48 8.61 9.51
CA LEU A 264 8.24 7.70 10.36
C LEU A 264 9.29 6.98 9.51
N ASN A 265 10.48 6.78 10.05
CA ASN A 265 11.49 5.91 9.42
C ASN A 265 11.02 4.45 9.41
N ALA A 266 11.81 3.55 8.82
CA ALA A 266 11.43 2.15 8.65
C ALA A 266 11.21 1.40 9.97
N ASP A 267 12.07 1.63 10.96
CA ASP A 267 11.98 0.96 12.27
C ASP A 267 10.80 1.51 13.08
N ASP A 268 10.58 2.83 13.06
CA ASP A 268 9.41 3.46 13.68
C ASP A 268 8.11 3.00 13.01
N THR A 269 8.12 2.84 11.68
CA THR A 269 6.98 2.29 10.93
C THR A 269 6.68 0.86 11.36
N GLN A 270 7.70 0.06 11.63
CA GLN A 270 7.52 -1.30 12.12
C GLN A 270 6.83 -1.31 13.47
N PHE A 271 7.26 -0.48 14.43
CA PHE A 271 6.59 -0.36 15.73
C PHE A 271 5.18 0.26 15.62
N MET A 272 4.97 1.20 14.71
CA MET A 272 3.63 1.73 14.42
C MET A 272 2.70 0.62 13.91
N ASN A 273 3.17 -0.23 12.98
CA ASN A 273 2.40 -1.35 12.46
C ASN A 273 2.13 -2.43 13.53
N ILE A 274 3.07 -2.69 14.46
CA ILE A 274 2.83 -3.54 15.63
C ILE A 274 1.71 -2.93 16.47
N GLY A 275 1.80 -1.64 16.82
CA GLY A 275 0.81 -0.92 17.59
C GLY A 275 -0.57 -0.91 16.94
N LYS A 276 -0.62 -0.69 15.63
CA LYS A 276 -1.83 -0.75 14.81
C LYS A 276 -2.39 -2.17 14.68
N GLY A 277 -1.51 -3.20 14.77
CA GLY A 277 -1.85 -4.62 14.54
C GLY A 277 -1.94 -5.00 13.07
N ASP A 278 -1.27 -4.25 12.21
CA ASP A 278 -1.08 -4.54 10.78
C ASP A 278 0.30 -5.19 10.53
N PHE A 279 0.92 -5.71 11.59
CA PHE A 279 2.20 -6.41 11.59
C PHE A 279 1.95 -7.93 11.67
N GLU A 280 2.49 -8.66 10.72
CA GLU A 280 2.41 -10.13 10.73
C GLU A 280 3.68 -10.71 11.36
N SER A 281 4.83 -10.41 10.76
CA SER A 281 6.13 -10.78 11.30
C SER A 281 7.22 -9.87 10.72
N GLY A 282 8.36 -9.79 11.39
CA GLY A 282 9.50 -9.03 10.87
C GLY A 282 10.71 -9.10 11.78
N THR A 283 11.87 -8.78 11.22
CA THR A 283 13.12 -8.76 11.98
C THR A 283 13.27 -7.44 12.71
N ILE A 284 13.48 -7.52 14.02
CA ILE A 284 13.80 -6.39 14.90
C ILE A 284 15.26 -6.56 15.35
N MET A 285 16.05 -5.51 15.17
CA MET A 285 17.41 -5.47 15.66
C MET A 285 17.41 -4.96 17.09
N TYR A 286 17.89 -5.79 18.02
CA TYR A 286 18.03 -5.44 19.41
C TYR A 286 19.48 -5.19 19.74
N ASP A 287 19.80 -3.96 20.17
CA ASP A 287 21.12 -3.57 20.64
C ASP A 287 21.21 -3.84 22.15
N TYR A 288 22.25 -4.54 22.57
CA TYR A 288 22.50 -4.80 23.99
C TYR A 288 23.00 -3.58 24.78
N GLY A 289 23.29 -2.44 24.09
CA GLY A 289 23.78 -1.20 24.69
C GLY A 289 25.26 -1.26 25.06
N GLU A 290 26.06 -2.10 24.40
CA GLU A 290 27.51 -2.12 24.60
C GLU A 290 28.18 -0.90 23.95
N PRO A 291 29.25 -0.34 24.53
CA PRO A 291 29.85 0.94 24.14
C PRO A 291 30.29 1.03 22.66
N ASP A 292 30.57 -0.10 22.03
CA ASP A 292 31.07 -0.17 20.65
C ASP A 292 29.98 -0.55 19.63
N GLY A 293 28.71 -0.69 20.03
CA GLY A 293 27.61 -1.14 19.16
C GLY A 293 27.86 -2.53 18.55
N ALA A 294 28.80 -3.28 19.08
CA ALA A 294 29.36 -4.49 18.48
C ALA A 294 28.44 -5.71 18.62
N GLU A 295 27.49 -5.68 19.55
CA GLU A 295 26.61 -6.82 19.82
C GLU A 295 25.13 -6.43 19.61
N CYS A 296 24.59 -6.85 18.48
CA CYS A 296 23.15 -6.80 18.20
C CYS A 296 22.62 -8.23 18.03
N ALA A 297 21.38 -8.44 18.45
CA ALA A 297 20.63 -9.63 18.09
C ALA A 297 19.58 -9.30 17.04
N ALA A 298 19.42 -10.19 16.06
CA ALA A 298 18.32 -10.17 15.11
C ALA A 298 17.19 -11.06 15.63
N LEU A 299 16.06 -10.46 15.97
CA LEU A 299 14.88 -11.13 16.51
C LEU A 299 13.77 -11.11 15.46
N ILE A 300 13.29 -12.28 15.09
CA ILE A 300 12.09 -12.39 14.24
C ILE A 300 10.89 -12.35 15.18
N ALA A 301 10.21 -11.22 15.18
CA ALA A 301 9.01 -11.01 15.98
C ALA A 301 7.77 -11.36 15.16
N LYS A 302 6.77 -11.97 15.79
CA LYS A 302 5.45 -12.25 15.21
C LYS A 302 4.37 -11.82 16.18
N LEU A 303 3.42 -11.01 15.72
CA LEU A 303 2.30 -10.57 16.53
C LEU A 303 1.24 -11.68 16.60
N GLU A 304 1.05 -12.24 17.79
CA GLU A 304 0.08 -13.32 18.02
C GLU A 304 -1.28 -12.76 18.41
N LYS A 305 -1.31 -11.70 19.25
CA LYS A 305 -2.55 -11.15 19.75
C LYS A 305 -2.43 -9.69 20.14
N LYS A 306 -3.51 -8.96 19.93
CA LYS A 306 -3.65 -7.57 20.32
C LYS A 306 -4.98 -7.33 21.04
N ARG A 307 -4.96 -6.56 22.12
CA ARG A 307 -6.14 -6.05 22.79
C ARG A 307 -5.97 -4.57 23.12
N ILE A 308 -6.88 -3.75 22.64
CA ILE A 308 -6.87 -2.29 22.90
C ILE A 308 -8.19 -1.89 23.53
N SER A 309 -8.11 -1.10 24.60
CA SER A 309 -9.24 -0.41 25.22
C SER A 309 -8.95 1.07 25.32
N VAL A 310 -9.96 1.90 25.06
CA VAL A 310 -9.86 3.37 25.11
C VAL A 310 -10.94 3.89 26.03
N ASN A 311 -10.57 4.77 26.95
CA ASN A 311 -11.50 5.52 27.77
C ASN A 311 -11.49 6.99 27.34
N VAL A 312 -12.68 7.56 27.13
CA VAL A 312 -12.88 8.96 26.75
C VAL A 312 -13.62 9.76 27.84
N ASP A 313 -14.00 9.09 28.93
CA ASP A 313 -14.67 9.72 30.06
C ASP A 313 -13.63 10.31 31.00
N GLY A 314 -13.70 11.62 31.26
CA GLY A 314 -12.72 12.32 32.10
C GLY A 314 -11.38 12.54 31.37
N VAL A 315 -10.26 12.06 31.95
CA VAL A 315 -8.93 12.14 31.28
C VAL A 315 -8.85 11.03 30.24
N PRO A 316 -8.65 11.39 28.96
CA PRO A 316 -8.57 10.39 27.89
C PRO A 316 -7.39 9.43 28.11
N SER A 317 -7.67 8.13 28.10
CA SER A 317 -6.65 7.11 28.31
C SER A 317 -6.87 5.88 27.45
N ALA A 318 -5.78 5.21 27.12
CA ALA A 318 -5.80 3.96 26.39
C ALA A 318 -4.90 2.91 27.06
N LYS A 319 -5.29 1.65 26.95
CA LYS A 319 -4.46 0.51 27.33
C LYS A 319 -4.37 -0.44 26.13
N ALA A 320 -3.14 -0.73 25.71
CA ALA A 320 -2.83 -1.58 24.57
C ALA A 320 -1.96 -2.75 25.01
N GLU A 321 -2.47 -3.96 24.88
CA GLU A 321 -1.81 -5.21 25.28
C GLU A 321 -1.47 -6.04 24.04
N TYR A 322 -0.22 -6.53 23.97
CA TYR A 322 0.31 -7.30 22.85
C TYR A 322 0.93 -8.60 23.35
N GLU A 323 0.65 -9.70 22.65
CA GLU A 323 1.35 -10.98 22.81
C GLU A 323 2.19 -11.20 21.54
N ILE A 324 3.51 -11.29 21.68
CA ILE A 324 4.46 -11.39 20.57
C ILE A 324 5.35 -12.62 20.81
N SER A 325 5.46 -13.48 19.80
CA SER A 325 6.44 -14.56 19.78
C SER A 325 7.73 -14.09 19.13
N LEU A 326 8.86 -14.52 19.67
CA LEU A 326 10.20 -14.24 19.19
C LEU A 326 10.91 -15.53 18.78
N THR A 327 11.51 -15.49 17.60
CA THR A 327 12.51 -16.48 17.16
C THR A 327 13.84 -15.75 17.00
N VAL A 328 14.94 -16.32 17.51
CA VAL A 328 16.26 -15.70 17.38
C VAL A 328 16.84 -16.05 16.02
N GLY A 329 16.92 -15.03 15.14
CA GLY A 329 17.54 -15.21 13.82
C GLY A 329 19.07 -15.19 13.89
N GLN A 330 19.63 -14.28 14.71
CA GLN A 330 21.07 -14.19 14.96
C GLN A 330 21.34 -13.59 16.34
N ASP A 331 22.10 -14.28 17.16
CA ASP A 331 22.65 -13.78 18.43
C ASP A 331 24.02 -14.41 18.64
N LYS A 332 25.09 -13.72 18.21
CA LYS A 332 26.47 -14.23 18.31
C LYS A 332 26.89 -14.47 19.78
N SER A 333 26.35 -13.70 20.70
CA SER A 333 26.63 -13.83 22.12
C SER A 333 25.88 -14.97 22.79
N GLY A 334 24.77 -15.42 22.21
CA GLY A 334 23.85 -16.41 22.80
C GLY A 334 23.20 -15.93 24.11
N ARG A 335 23.22 -14.60 24.38
CA ARG A 335 22.71 -14.02 25.63
C ARG A 335 21.21 -14.17 25.75
N ILE A 336 20.47 -14.03 24.66
CA ILE A 336 19.00 -14.09 24.68
C ILE A 336 18.53 -15.43 25.27
N GLY A 337 19.00 -16.56 24.75
CA GLY A 337 18.59 -17.86 25.24
C GLY A 337 19.09 -18.15 26.66
N ARG A 338 20.38 -17.84 26.96
CA ARG A 338 20.97 -18.12 28.28
C ARG A 338 20.34 -17.28 29.37
N GLU A 339 20.06 -16.00 29.10
CA GLU A 339 19.61 -15.03 30.10
C GLU A 339 18.08 -14.87 30.09
N TRP A 340 17.35 -15.60 29.23
CA TRP A 340 15.90 -15.43 29.06
C TRP A 340 15.14 -15.47 30.37
N ARG A 341 15.35 -16.52 31.17
CA ARG A 341 14.68 -16.71 32.46
C ARG A 341 15.23 -15.84 33.59
N SER A 342 16.44 -15.31 33.45
CA SER A 342 17.09 -14.49 34.47
C SER A 342 16.86 -12.98 34.30
N GLY A 343 15.98 -12.57 33.36
CA GLY A 343 15.56 -11.19 33.21
C GLY A 343 15.65 -10.64 31.79
N MET A 344 16.18 -11.39 30.79
CA MET A 344 16.23 -10.93 29.40
C MET A 344 14.81 -10.73 28.82
N GLN A 345 13.88 -11.62 29.14
CA GLN A 345 12.48 -11.47 28.76
C GLN A 345 11.94 -10.12 29.20
N GLN A 346 12.10 -9.75 30.48
CA GLN A 346 11.60 -8.48 31.01
C GLN A 346 12.29 -7.27 30.38
N LYS A 347 13.60 -7.37 30.05
CA LYS A 347 14.33 -6.30 29.35
C LYS A 347 13.76 -6.08 27.95
N LEU A 348 13.51 -7.16 27.21
CA LEU A 348 12.93 -7.08 25.86
C LEU A 348 11.46 -6.59 25.91
N GLU A 349 10.65 -7.08 26.85
CA GLU A 349 9.29 -6.57 27.05
C GLU A 349 9.28 -5.06 27.24
N ARG A 350 10.14 -4.53 28.14
CA ARG A 350 10.30 -3.09 28.36
C ARG A 350 10.82 -2.35 27.13
N TYR A 351 11.71 -2.94 26.35
CA TYR A 351 12.18 -2.36 25.10
C TYR A 351 11.02 -2.16 24.12
N PHE A 352 10.20 -3.19 23.89
CA PHE A 352 9.05 -3.09 23.02
C PHE A 352 8.02 -2.06 23.53
N GLU A 353 7.74 -2.05 24.83
CA GLU A 353 6.83 -1.08 25.47
C GLU A 353 7.33 0.36 25.28
N THR A 354 8.63 0.58 25.48
CA THR A 354 9.27 1.90 25.32
C THR A 354 9.19 2.37 23.87
N GLU A 355 9.51 1.50 22.90
CA GLU A 355 9.47 1.84 21.48
C GLU A 355 8.04 2.10 20.99
N LEU A 356 7.07 1.29 21.43
CA LEU A 356 5.65 1.52 21.11
C LEU A 356 5.17 2.87 21.68
N ALA A 357 5.53 3.19 22.91
CA ALA A 357 5.17 4.47 23.54
C ALA A 357 5.85 5.65 22.85
N ARG A 358 7.13 5.52 22.46
CA ARG A 358 7.88 6.54 21.72
C ARG A 358 7.23 6.82 20.36
N VAL A 359 6.94 5.78 19.59
CA VAL A 359 6.32 5.92 18.27
C VAL A 359 4.89 6.44 18.36
N PHE A 360 4.12 6.00 19.36
CA PHE A 360 2.80 6.58 19.64
C PHE A 360 2.90 8.09 19.89
N LYS A 361 3.87 8.53 20.68
CA LYS A 361 4.10 9.95 20.95
C LYS A 361 4.42 10.71 19.65
N LEU A 362 5.30 10.19 18.78
CA LEU A 362 5.58 10.81 17.48
C LEU A 362 4.31 11.00 16.64
N CYS A 363 3.47 9.96 16.56
CA CYS A 363 2.20 10.03 15.85
C CYS A 363 1.24 11.05 16.46
N ARG A 364 1.13 11.06 17.80
CA ARG A 364 0.29 11.99 18.55
C ARG A 364 0.74 13.44 18.38
N ASP A 365 2.03 13.71 18.45
CA ASP A 365 2.61 15.04 18.27
C ASP A 365 2.39 15.57 16.83
N CYS A 366 2.24 14.68 15.84
CA CYS A 366 1.79 15.01 14.48
C CYS A 366 0.26 15.16 14.34
N GLY A 367 -0.51 14.92 15.41
CA GLY A 367 -1.97 14.90 15.35
C GLY A 367 -2.55 13.72 14.54
N CYS A 368 -1.76 12.68 14.28
CA CYS A 368 -2.12 11.53 13.45
C CYS A 368 -2.44 10.31 14.31
N ASP A 369 -3.69 9.87 14.33
CA ASP A 369 -4.08 8.59 14.95
C ASP A 369 -3.71 7.40 14.06
N ALA A 370 -2.40 7.22 13.84
CA ALA A 370 -1.83 6.18 12.98
C ALA A 370 -2.09 4.77 13.50
N MET A 371 -2.11 4.59 14.83
CA MET A 371 -2.39 3.29 15.46
C MET A 371 -3.89 2.97 15.55
N GLY A 372 -4.76 3.95 15.26
CA GLY A 372 -6.20 3.77 15.13
C GLY A 372 -6.93 3.60 16.46
N PHE A 373 -6.52 4.31 17.51
CA PHE A 373 -7.19 4.31 18.82
C PHE A 373 -8.66 4.77 18.73
N GLY A 374 -8.96 5.72 17.84
CA GLY A 374 -10.32 6.18 17.60
C GLY A 374 -11.27 5.08 17.10
N ARG A 375 -10.77 4.05 16.43
CA ARG A 375 -11.59 2.87 16.06
C ARG A 375 -12.10 2.11 17.30
N TYR A 376 -11.33 2.09 18.37
CA TYR A 376 -11.71 1.44 19.62
C TYR A 376 -12.60 2.35 20.46
N ALA A 377 -12.29 3.64 20.51
CA ALA A 377 -13.12 4.65 21.16
C ALA A 377 -14.53 4.68 20.55
N SER A 378 -14.63 4.70 19.22
CA SER A 378 -15.91 4.81 18.49
C SER A 378 -16.88 3.66 18.76
N LYS A 379 -16.38 2.49 19.16
CA LYS A 379 -17.25 1.33 19.51
C LYS A 379 -18.18 1.57 20.72
N LYS A 380 -17.88 2.58 21.53
CA LYS A 380 -18.69 2.95 22.69
C LYS A 380 -19.90 3.82 22.32
N PHE A 381 -19.94 4.33 21.09
CA PHE A 381 -20.97 5.25 20.61
C PHE A 381 -21.98 4.51 19.73
N GLY A 382 -23.26 4.71 20.01
CA GLY A 382 -24.36 4.00 19.33
C GLY A 382 -24.73 4.60 17.97
N SER A 383 -24.28 5.82 17.64
CA SER A 383 -24.58 6.49 16.38
C SER A 383 -23.36 7.26 15.84
N VAL A 384 -23.36 7.53 14.54
CA VAL A 384 -22.33 8.36 13.89
C VAL A 384 -22.34 9.78 14.45
N GLU A 385 -23.53 10.34 14.65
CA GLU A 385 -23.70 11.69 15.21
C GLU A 385 -23.08 11.82 16.62
N SER A 386 -23.30 10.80 17.49
CA SER A 386 -22.70 10.82 18.83
C SER A 386 -21.17 10.70 18.81
N TRP A 387 -20.61 10.01 17.84
CA TRP A 387 -19.18 9.95 17.61
C TRP A 387 -18.62 11.28 17.09
N GLU A 388 -19.27 11.89 16.10
CA GLU A 388 -18.86 13.17 15.52
C GLU A 388 -18.90 14.28 16.58
N ASN A 389 -19.93 14.29 17.43
CA ASN A 389 -20.06 15.24 18.54
C ASN A 389 -18.96 15.11 19.59
N LEU A 390 -18.34 13.92 19.74
CA LEU A 390 -17.19 13.72 20.62
C LEU A 390 -15.96 14.51 20.14
N ASN A 391 -15.85 14.76 18.84
CA ASN A 391 -14.70 15.39 18.21
C ASN A 391 -13.36 14.74 18.59
N TRP A 392 -13.17 13.49 18.16
CA TRP A 392 -11.97 12.71 18.48
C TRP A 392 -10.66 13.43 18.20
N LYS A 393 -10.61 14.26 17.15
CA LYS A 393 -9.43 15.05 16.79
C LYS A 393 -8.99 16.04 17.90
N SER A 394 -9.91 16.54 18.69
CA SER A 394 -9.57 17.39 19.83
C SER A 394 -9.14 16.60 21.07
N ILE A 395 -9.53 15.32 21.16
CA ILE A 395 -9.25 14.45 22.31
C ILE A 395 -7.91 13.71 22.12
N TYR A 396 -7.63 13.27 20.90
CA TYR A 396 -6.47 12.43 20.59
C TYR A 396 -5.12 13.03 21.03
N PRO A 397 -4.85 14.34 20.88
CA PRO A 397 -3.60 14.95 21.39
C PRO A 397 -3.39 14.82 22.90
N GLU A 398 -4.47 14.69 23.67
CA GLU A 398 -4.43 14.55 25.14
C GLU A 398 -4.46 13.08 25.59
N LEU A 399 -4.53 12.13 24.63
CA LEU A 399 -4.62 10.71 24.96
C LEU A 399 -3.33 10.23 25.62
N ASP A 400 -3.46 9.67 26.82
CA ASP A 400 -2.38 8.92 27.47
C ASP A 400 -2.55 7.43 27.19
N ALA A 401 -1.48 6.76 26.73
CA ALA A 401 -1.53 5.36 26.32
C ALA A 401 -0.49 4.52 27.06
N GLU A 402 -0.99 3.51 27.77
CA GLU A 402 -0.17 2.46 28.40
C GLU A 402 -0.01 1.29 27.42
N PHE A 403 1.23 0.87 27.21
CA PHE A 403 1.58 -0.29 26.38
C PHE A 403 2.08 -1.42 27.27
N ILE A 404 1.53 -2.63 27.08
CA ILE A 404 1.92 -3.83 27.80
C ILE A 404 2.27 -4.90 26.77
N VAL A 405 3.48 -5.42 26.84
CA VAL A 405 3.98 -6.44 25.92
C VAL A 405 4.31 -7.70 26.69
N LYS A 406 3.81 -8.83 26.22
CA LYS A 406 4.20 -10.15 26.69
C LYS A 406 4.94 -10.88 25.58
N LEU A 407 6.17 -11.27 25.86
CA LEU A 407 7.02 -11.97 24.92
C LEU A 407 7.09 -13.46 25.27
N THR A 408 7.07 -14.28 24.22
CA THR A 408 7.41 -15.71 24.28
C THR A 408 8.57 -15.98 23.36
N LEU A 409 9.55 -16.76 23.82
CA LEU A 409 10.68 -17.19 22.99
C LEU A 409 10.43 -18.60 22.52
N ASP A 410 10.84 -18.91 21.29
CA ASP A 410 10.77 -20.25 20.72
C ASP A 410 11.53 -21.26 21.60
N ASP A 411 10.86 -22.35 21.98
CA ASP A 411 11.40 -23.34 22.90
C ASP A 411 12.61 -24.12 22.30
N GLU A 412 12.68 -24.27 20.98
CA GLU A 412 13.80 -24.91 20.31
C GLU A 412 15.11 -24.15 20.54
N TYR A 413 15.09 -22.83 20.43
CA TYR A 413 16.26 -21.99 20.67
C TYR A 413 16.74 -22.05 22.14
N ILE A 414 15.82 -22.11 23.10
CA ILE A 414 16.16 -22.25 24.52
C ILE A 414 16.82 -23.60 24.79
N ALA A 415 16.46 -24.64 24.06
CA ALA A 415 17.05 -25.99 24.22
C ALA A 415 18.47 -26.05 23.65
N GLU A 416 18.73 -25.45 22.48
CA GLU A 416 20.05 -25.46 21.82
C GLU A 416 21.11 -24.66 22.61
N THR A 417 20.73 -23.55 23.24
CA THR A 417 21.68 -22.72 24.02
C THR A 417 22.07 -23.30 25.38
N ARG A 418 21.52 -24.45 25.76
CA ARG A 418 21.87 -25.20 27.01
C ARG A 418 22.96 -26.24 26.83
N GLN A 419 23.38 -26.51 25.62
CA GLN A 419 24.51 -27.43 25.32
C GLN A 419 25.81 -26.64 25.21
#